data_2af14b274242dba68e2a172ca53f0a67
#
_entry.id   2af14b274242dba68e2a172ca53f0a67
#
_cell.length_a   1.000
_cell.length_b   1.000
_cell.length_c   1.000
_cell.angle_alpha   90.00
_cell.angle_beta   90.00
_cell.angle_gamma   90.00
#
_symmetry.space_group_name_H-M   'P 1'
#
loop_
_entity.id
_entity.type
_entity.pdbx_description
1 polymer ?
#
loop_
_entity_poly.entity_id
_entity_poly.type
_entity_poly.pdbx_seq_one_letter_code
_entity_poly.pdbx_strand_id
1 'polypeptide(L)'
;MKTIMLVDDSATILLSISNILAKAGYATEKAANAEEALRKLGTGLKLDLLITDLNMPGMNGIDLIKEVRKLAAYKFVPILFLTTESQQSRKLEAKAAGASGWIVKPATAHEVLNTIKLVVR
;
A
#
# COMPACT_ATOMS: atom_id res chain seq x y z
N MET A 1 13.37 -12.41 -3.89
CA MET A 1 12.65 -11.25 -4.47
C MET A 1 11.69 -10.70 -3.42
N LYS A 2 11.55 -9.38 -3.36
CA LYS A 2 10.66 -8.76 -2.38
C LYS A 2 9.23 -8.76 -2.88
N THR A 3 8.28 -8.91 -1.96
CA THR A 3 6.85 -8.99 -2.27
C THR A 3 6.13 -7.73 -1.80
N ILE A 4 5.39 -7.10 -2.69
CA ILE A 4 4.63 -5.88 -2.44
C ILE A 4 3.15 -6.17 -2.65
N MET A 5 2.32 -5.83 -1.65
CA MET A 5 0.87 -5.87 -1.83
C MET A 5 0.39 -4.49 -2.25
N LEU A 6 -0.45 -4.46 -3.27
CA LEU A 6 -1.04 -3.24 -3.81
C LEU A 6 -2.55 -3.30 -3.63
N VAL A 7 -3.12 -2.31 -2.93
CA VAL A 7 -4.55 -2.24 -2.62
C VAL A 7 -5.14 -0.97 -3.23
N ASP A 8 -6.06 -1.13 -4.17
CA ASP A 8 -6.73 -0.01 -4.85
C ASP A 8 -8.00 -0.53 -5.49
N ASP A 9 -9.09 0.24 -5.43
CA ASP A 9 -10.35 -0.16 -6.04
C ASP A 9 -10.38 0.10 -7.56
N SER A 10 -9.35 0.77 -8.10
CA SER A 10 -9.21 0.99 -9.54
C SER A 10 -8.43 -0.16 -10.18
N ALA A 11 -9.11 -0.94 -11.04
CA ALA A 11 -8.46 -2.01 -11.79
C ALA A 11 -7.33 -1.47 -12.69
N THR A 12 -7.50 -0.27 -13.23
CA THR A 12 -6.48 0.38 -14.07
C THR A 12 -5.22 0.67 -13.27
N ILE A 13 -5.36 1.21 -12.05
CA ILE A 13 -4.22 1.48 -11.18
C ILE A 13 -3.53 0.18 -10.76
N LEU A 14 -4.30 -0.83 -10.38
CA LEU A 14 -3.71 -2.13 -10.01
C LEU A 14 -2.85 -2.69 -11.14
N LEU A 15 -3.36 -2.64 -12.38
CA LEU A 15 -2.61 -3.13 -13.53
C LEU A 15 -1.37 -2.27 -13.81
N SER A 16 -1.54 -0.95 -13.86
CA SER A 16 -0.47 -0.02 -14.18
C SER A 16 0.69 -0.10 -13.18
N ILE A 17 0.37 -0.02 -11.90
CA ILE A 17 1.40 -0.02 -10.85
C ILE A 17 2.03 -1.41 -10.71
N SER A 18 1.24 -2.49 -10.80
CA SER A 18 1.82 -3.83 -10.71
C SER A 18 2.80 -4.10 -11.87
N ASN A 19 2.53 -3.56 -13.06
CA ASN A 19 3.46 -3.67 -14.18
C ASN A 19 4.78 -2.94 -13.89
N ILE A 20 4.71 -1.74 -13.32
CA ILE A 20 5.89 -0.98 -12.91
C ILE A 20 6.73 -1.78 -11.91
N LEU A 21 6.06 -2.35 -10.91
CA LEU A 21 6.72 -3.12 -9.85
C LEU A 21 7.35 -4.41 -10.41
N ALA A 22 6.63 -5.11 -11.27
CA ALA A 22 7.13 -6.35 -11.87
C ALA A 22 8.39 -6.11 -12.71
N LYS A 23 8.41 -5.02 -13.49
CA LYS A 23 9.57 -4.64 -14.30
C LYS A 23 10.77 -4.27 -13.43
N ALA A 24 10.54 -3.80 -12.22
CA ALA A 24 11.60 -3.46 -11.28
C ALA A 24 12.07 -4.66 -10.45
N GLY A 25 11.49 -5.84 -10.67
CA GLY A 25 11.92 -7.08 -10.00
C GLY A 25 11.17 -7.42 -8.72
N TYR A 26 10.02 -6.79 -8.46
CA TYR A 26 9.20 -7.08 -7.29
C TYR A 26 8.09 -8.08 -7.63
N ALA A 27 7.81 -9.00 -6.69
CA ALA A 27 6.60 -9.81 -6.76
C ALA A 27 5.42 -8.97 -6.25
N THR A 28 4.26 -9.10 -6.85
CA THR A 28 3.11 -8.26 -6.54
C THR A 28 1.90 -9.10 -6.17
N GLU A 29 1.25 -8.77 -5.05
CA GLU A 29 -0.07 -9.26 -4.66
C GLU A 29 -1.04 -8.11 -4.79
N LYS A 30 -2.20 -8.33 -5.41
CA LYS A 30 -3.19 -7.28 -5.65
C LYS A 30 -4.45 -7.53 -4.85
N ALA A 31 -5.06 -6.47 -4.34
CA ALA A 31 -6.36 -6.51 -3.68
C ALA A 31 -7.19 -5.31 -4.13
N ALA A 32 -8.45 -5.54 -4.44
CA ALA A 32 -9.34 -4.50 -4.94
C ALA A 32 -10.00 -3.68 -3.83
N ASN A 33 -9.88 -4.12 -2.58
CA ASN A 33 -10.44 -3.44 -1.41
C ASN A 33 -9.71 -3.90 -0.16
N ALA A 34 -10.01 -3.22 0.96
CA ALA A 34 -9.34 -3.51 2.24
C ALA A 34 -9.67 -4.90 2.78
N GLU A 35 -10.91 -5.33 2.61
CA GLU A 35 -11.36 -6.65 3.10
C GLU A 35 -10.62 -7.78 2.39
N GLU A 36 -10.45 -7.67 1.07
CA GLU A 36 -9.68 -8.63 0.30
C GLU A 36 -8.21 -8.65 0.73
N ALA A 37 -7.64 -7.46 0.99
CA ALA A 37 -6.26 -7.35 1.47
C ALA A 37 -6.08 -8.07 2.79
N LEU A 38 -6.98 -7.84 3.75
CA LEU A 38 -6.92 -8.48 5.06
C LEU A 38 -7.08 -10.00 4.96
N ARG A 39 -7.95 -10.47 4.08
CA ARG A 39 -8.14 -11.91 3.85
C ARG A 39 -6.85 -12.55 3.35
N LYS A 40 -6.18 -11.91 2.40
CA LYS A 40 -4.90 -12.40 1.86
C LYS A 40 -3.79 -12.39 2.92
N LEU A 41 -3.73 -11.34 3.73
CA LEU A 41 -2.76 -11.25 4.82
C LEU A 41 -3.02 -12.32 5.89
N GLY A 42 -4.27 -12.67 6.10
CA GLY A 42 -4.65 -13.71 7.06
C GLY A 42 -4.14 -15.10 6.71
N THR A 43 -3.71 -15.34 5.47
CA THR A 43 -3.11 -16.61 5.06
C THR A 43 -1.64 -16.75 5.47
N GLY A 44 -1.06 -15.73 6.09
CA GLY A 44 0.35 -15.75 6.46
C GLY A 44 1.29 -15.33 5.34
N LEU A 45 0.77 -14.59 4.35
CA LEU A 45 1.55 -14.11 3.21
C LEU A 45 2.77 -13.32 3.70
N LYS A 46 3.95 -13.67 3.19
CA LYS A 46 5.17 -12.92 3.48
C LYS A 46 5.16 -11.63 2.68
N LEU A 47 5.36 -10.50 3.36
CA LEU A 47 5.19 -9.18 2.76
C LEU A 47 6.33 -8.25 3.15
N ASP A 48 6.90 -7.55 2.17
CA ASP A 48 7.96 -6.57 2.39
C ASP A 48 7.45 -5.14 2.37
N LEU A 49 6.30 -4.88 1.74
CA LEU A 49 5.71 -3.55 1.62
C LEU A 49 4.23 -3.66 1.30
N LEU A 50 3.44 -2.79 1.90
CA LEU A 50 2.03 -2.60 1.55
C LEU A 50 1.87 -1.20 0.95
N ILE A 51 1.27 -1.11 -0.24
CA ILE A 51 0.89 0.16 -0.87
C ILE A 51 -0.62 0.17 -0.98
N THR A 52 -1.28 1.20 -0.44
CA THR A 52 -2.74 1.28 -0.46
C THR A 52 -3.23 2.68 -0.84
N ASP A 53 -4.37 2.72 -1.54
CA ASP A 53 -5.13 3.96 -1.67
C ASP A 53 -5.78 4.26 -0.30
N LEU A 54 -6.11 5.52 -0.07
CA LEU A 54 -6.81 5.94 1.14
C LEU A 54 -8.33 5.84 0.95
N ASN A 55 -8.84 6.40 -0.15
CA ASN A 55 -10.28 6.50 -0.40
C ASN A 55 -10.77 5.31 -1.20
N MET A 56 -11.38 4.34 -0.51
CA MET A 56 -11.95 3.13 -1.09
C MET A 56 -13.34 2.91 -0.52
N PRO A 57 -14.26 2.30 -1.31
CA PRO A 57 -15.57 1.93 -0.77
C PRO A 57 -15.44 0.94 0.39
N GLY A 58 -16.27 1.09 1.40
CA GLY A 58 -16.19 0.28 2.60
C GLY A 58 -15.06 0.77 3.51
N MET A 59 -14.19 -0.13 3.94
CA MET A 59 -13.06 0.23 4.79
C MET A 59 -12.05 1.06 4.01
N ASN A 60 -11.68 2.24 4.51
CA ASN A 60 -10.68 3.09 3.86
C ASN A 60 -9.25 2.62 4.20
N GLY A 61 -8.25 3.25 3.55
CA GLY A 61 -6.85 2.87 3.73
C GLY A 61 -6.31 3.11 5.13
N ILE A 62 -6.78 4.13 5.82
CA ILE A 62 -6.35 4.41 7.20
C ILE A 62 -6.85 3.30 8.13
N ASP A 63 -8.12 2.91 7.99
CA ASP A 63 -8.68 1.81 8.77
C ASP A 63 -7.99 0.50 8.45
N LEU A 64 -7.65 0.28 7.17
CA LEU A 64 -6.91 -0.91 6.75
C LEU A 64 -5.57 -1.00 7.48
N ILE A 65 -4.78 0.07 7.51
CA ILE A 65 -3.46 -0.01 8.14
C ILE A 65 -3.55 -0.18 9.65
N LYS A 66 -4.60 0.33 10.29
CA LYS A 66 -4.84 0.07 11.71
C LYS A 66 -5.03 -1.42 11.96
N GLU A 67 -5.80 -2.10 11.09
CA GLU A 67 -6.01 -3.54 11.21
C GLU A 67 -4.74 -4.33 10.89
N VAL A 68 -3.98 -3.90 9.87
CA VAL A 68 -2.71 -4.55 9.53
C VAL A 68 -1.73 -4.48 10.70
N ARG A 69 -1.66 -3.34 11.38
CA ARG A 69 -0.75 -3.17 12.52
C ARG A 69 -1.11 -4.03 13.73
N LYS A 70 -2.33 -4.51 13.81
CA LYS A 70 -2.75 -5.46 14.87
C LYS A 70 -2.26 -6.88 14.60
N LEU A 71 -1.93 -7.20 13.35
CA LEU A 71 -1.44 -8.52 12.98
C LEU A 71 0.06 -8.60 13.28
N ALA A 72 0.45 -9.55 14.13
CA ALA A 72 1.84 -9.65 14.61
C ALA A 72 2.86 -9.73 13.47
N ALA A 73 2.52 -10.46 12.40
CA ALA A 73 3.43 -10.64 11.26
C ALA A 73 3.70 -9.36 10.48
N TYR A 74 2.80 -8.36 10.59
CA TYR A 74 2.89 -7.13 9.80
C TYR A 74 3.02 -5.87 10.65
N LYS A 75 3.34 -6.03 11.90
CA LYS A 75 3.44 -4.91 12.86
C LYS A 75 4.44 -3.86 12.41
N PHE A 76 5.50 -4.26 11.74
CA PHE A 76 6.59 -3.38 11.31
C PHE A 76 6.79 -3.31 9.80
N VAL A 77 5.89 -3.90 9.01
CA VAL A 77 6.01 -3.83 7.55
C VAL A 77 5.84 -2.37 7.10
N PRO A 78 6.68 -1.87 6.18
CA PRO A 78 6.47 -0.51 5.65
C PRO A 78 5.14 -0.41 4.92
N ILE A 79 4.46 0.72 5.09
CA ILE A 79 3.17 1.00 4.44
C ILE A 79 3.25 2.37 3.77
N LEU A 80 2.96 2.40 2.47
CA LEU A 80 2.89 3.63 1.69
C LEU A 80 1.46 3.86 1.23
N PHE A 81 1.01 5.12 1.28
CA PHE A 81 -0.20 5.51 0.58
C PHE A 81 0.15 5.94 -0.85
N LEU A 82 -0.69 5.53 -1.80
CA LEU A 82 -0.67 6.02 -3.17
C LEU A 82 -2.11 6.45 -3.48
N THR A 83 -2.37 7.75 -3.43
CA THR A 83 -3.74 8.27 -3.38
C THR A 83 -3.81 9.68 -3.96
N THR A 84 -5.01 10.07 -4.44
CA THR A 84 -5.28 11.45 -4.85
C THR A 84 -5.46 12.39 -3.65
N GLU A 85 -5.65 11.83 -2.44
CA GLU A 85 -5.85 12.63 -1.24
C GLU A 85 -4.57 13.40 -0.88
N SER A 86 -4.71 14.70 -0.64
CA SER A 86 -3.56 15.57 -0.33
C SER A 86 -3.75 16.45 0.90
N GLN A 87 -4.88 16.31 1.61
CA GLN A 87 -5.15 17.10 2.81
C GLN A 87 -4.16 16.77 3.92
N GLN A 88 -3.61 17.81 4.55
CA GLN A 88 -2.63 17.64 5.62
C GLN A 88 -3.20 16.88 6.81
N SER A 89 -4.46 17.13 7.17
CA SER A 89 -5.12 16.42 8.28
C SER A 89 -5.16 14.91 8.03
N ARG A 90 -5.41 14.49 6.79
CA ARG A 90 -5.42 13.06 6.43
C ARG A 90 -4.03 12.46 6.47
N LYS A 91 -3.01 13.21 6.06
CA LYS A 91 -1.61 12.76 6.13
C LYS A 91 -1.17 12.54 7.57
N LEU A 92 -1.56 13.44 8.48
CA LEU A 92 -1.27 13.31 9.90
C LEU A 92 -1.99 12.10 10.50
N GLU A 93 -3.25 11.89 10.13
CA GLU A 93 -4.03 10.75 10.57
C GLU A 93 -3.41 9.43 10.10
N ALA A 94 -2.97 9.39 8.83
CA ALA A 94 -2.30 8.22 8.26
C ALA A 94 -1.00 7.91 8.98
N LYS A 95 -0.20 8.93 9.27
CA LYS A 95 1.07 8.77 10.00
C LYS A 95 0.81 8.24 11.40
N ALA A 96 -0.20 8.78 12.10
CA ALA A 96 -0.57 8.30 13.44
C ALA A 96 -1.04 6.85 13.42
N ALA A 97 -1.67 6.40 12.32
CA ALA A 97 -2.11 5.02 12.17
C ALA A 97 -0.98 4.06 11.81
N GLY A 98 0.20 4.57 11.44
CA GLY A 98 1.37 3.74 11.18
C GLY A 98 1.88 3.76 9.74
N ALA A 99 1.48 4.73 8.92
CA ALA A 99 1.99 4.87 7.56
C ALA A 99 3.46 5.30 7.54
N SER A 100 4.23 4.76 6.61
CA SER A 100 5.65 5.07 6.44
C SER A 100 5.88 6.19 5.44
N GLY A 101 4.94 6.43 4.52
CA GLY A 101 5.07 7.48 3.51
C GLY A 101 3.79 7.69 2.72
N TRP A 102 3.85 8.68 1.82
CA TRP A 102 2.69 9.15 1.08
C TRP A 102 3.09 9.57 -0.33
N ILE A 103 2.39 9.04 -1.34
CA ILE A 103 2.60 9.42 -2.74
C ILE A 103 1.26 9.91 -3.29
N VAL A 104 1.25 11.10 -3.90
CA VAL A 104 0.04 11.69 -4.47
C VAL A 104 -0.11 11.27 -5.93
N LYS A 105 -1.28 10.76 -6.32
CA LYS A 105 -1.60 10.44 -7.72
C LYS A 105 -1.93 11.73 -8.49
N PRO A 106 -1.59 11.78 -9.80
CA PRO A 106 -0.86 10.78 -10.55
C PRO A 106 0.63 10.80 -10.21
N ALA A 107 1.25 9.64 -10.13
CA ALA A 107 2.67 9.52 -9.84
C ALA A 107 3.38 8.82 -11.00
N THR A 108 4.60 9.25 -11.30
CA THR A 108 5.42 8.60 -12.33
C THR A 108 6.00 7.30 -11.77
N ALA A 109 6.41 6.40 -12.66
CA ALA A 109 7.11 5.18 -12.27
C ALA A 109 8.35 5.51 -11.42
N HIS A 110 9.09 6.55 -11.81
CA HIS A 110 10.27 7.01 -11.10
C HIS A 110 9.96 7.41 -9.66
N GLU A 111 8.90 8.19 -9.46
CA GLU A 111 8.47 8.63 -8.12
C GLU A 111 8.08 7.43 -7.24
N VAL A 112 7.30 6.50 -7.79
CA VAL A 112 6.87 5.31 -7.06
C VAL A 112 8.07 4.47 -6.65
N LEU A 113 8.96 4.15 -7.60
CA LEU A 113 10.11 3.30 -7.34
C LEU A 113 11.11 3.94 -6.39
N ASN A 114 11.33 5.25 -6.50
CA ASN A 114 12.23 5.96 -5.59
C ASN A 114 11.69 5.95 -4.16
N THR A 115 10.40 6.16 -3.99
CA THR A 115 9.79 6.12 -2.66
C THR A 115 9.88 4.73 -2.05
N ILE A 116 9.66 3.68 -2.85
CA ILE A 116 9.81 2.31 -2.39
C ILE A 116 11.22 2.05 -1.86
N LYS A 117 12.24 2.51 -2.59
CA LYS A 117 13.64 2.33 -2.19
C LYS A 117 13.98 3.00 -0.87
N LEU A 118 13.25 4.05 -0.48
CA LEU A 118 13.47 4.73 0.79
C LEU A 118 12.97 3.90 1.99
N VAL A 119 11.98 3.05 1.79
CA VAL A 119 11.33 2.30 2.88
C VAL A 119 11.60 0.80 2.85
N VAL A 120 11.95 0.25 1.71
CA VAL A 120 12.26 -1.19 1.55
C VAL A 120 13.76 -1.35 1.28
N ARG A 121 14.41 -2.13 2.15
CA ARG A 121 15.86 -2.31 2.08
C ARG A 121 16.27 -3.72 1.72
#